data_f3137e004d9b5c76725e73e35f907008
#
_entry.id   f3137e004d9b5c76725e73e35f907008
#
_cell.length_a   1.000
_cell.length_b   1.000
_cell.length_c   1.000
_cell.angle_alpha   90.00
_cell.angle_beta   90.00
_cell.angle_gamma   90.00
#
_symmetry.space_group_name_H-M   'P 1'
#
loop_
_entity.id
_entity.type
_entity.pdbx_description
1 polymer ?
#
loop_
_entity_poly.entity_id
_entity_poly.type
_entity_poly.pdbx_seq_one_letter_code
_entity_poly.pdbx_strand_id
1 'polypeptide(L)'
;MCRHYALLGTSSDISPIHWQYGAISRLKKGEKIDKLLYGGYSTMSLGYIGIYEMTKAMKGVSHTDPEGHKFATKVMKHLQETTEKWKQETNIGFALYGTPAESLCYKFARVDKEKFGIIKDITDKGYYTNSYHVDVREKIDAFAKLEFESEFQKISTGGCISYIEIPNMQKNIDALEAAVKFIYDNIQYAEFNTKSDYCHECGFDGEIIINKDNEWECPNCGNKDHSKLTVVRRTCGYLGENFWNAGKTKEIKQRVMHL
;
A
#
# COMPACT_ATOMS: atom_id res chain seq x y z
N MET A 1 -17.87 -0.07 13.40
CA MET A 1 -19.33 -0.06 13.64
C MET A 1 -20.01 1.29 13.37
N CYS A 2 -19.56 2.41 13.93
CA CYS A 2 -20.26 3.71 13.76
C CYS A 2 -20.52 4.14 12.30
N ARG A 3 -19.59 3.93 11.37
CA ARG A 3 -19.81 4.29 9.95
C ARG A 3 -20.88 3.46 9.26
N HIS A 4 -21.07 2.23 9.68
CA HIS A 4 -22.09 1.34 9.17
C HIS A 4 -23.50 1.87 9.44
N TYR A 5 -23.76 2.25 10.68
CA TYR A 5 -25.06 2.84 11.05
C TYR A 5 -25.34 4.17 10.36
N ALA A 6 -24.29 4.94 10.04
CA ALA A 6 -24.41 6.19 9.29
C ALA A 6 -24.88 6.01 7.84
N LEU A 7 -24.68 4.82 7.25
CA LEU A 7 -25.10 4.53 5.87
C LEU A 7 -26.52 3.96 5.79
N LEU A 8 -27.04 3.41 6.88
CA LEU A 8 -28.40 2.85 6.89
C LEU A 8 -29.45 3.94 6.62
N GLY A 9 -30.41 3.63 5.78
CA GLY A 9 -31.45 4.56 5.39
C GLY A 9 -31.05 5.62 4.37
N THR A 10 -29.79 5.62 3.91
CA THR A 10 -29.32 6.56 2.90
C THR A 10 -29.99 6.29 1.55
N SER A 11 -30.43 7.35 0.86
CA SER A 11 -30.98 7.25 -0.49
C SER A 11 -29.90 7.00 -1.53
N SER A 12 -30.19 6.18 -2.54
CA SER A 12 -29.32 5.97 -3.70
C SER A 12 -29.10 7.24 -4.53
N ASP A 13 -29.89 8.29 -4.32
CA ASP A 13 -29.74 9.57 -5.03
C ASP A 13 -28.37 10.22 -4.82
N ILE A 14 -27.71 9.93 -3.71
CA ILE A 14 -26.36 10.43 -3.43
C ILE A 14 -25.27 9.81 -4.32
N SER A 15 -25.57 8.67 -4.99
CA SER A 15 -24.61 7.95 -5.82
C SER A 15 -25.29 7.38 -7.07
N PRO A 16 -25.28 8.13 -8.18
CA PRO A 16 -25.95 7.73 -9.42
C PRO A 16 -25.52 6.39 -9.97
N ILE A 17 -24.31 5.95 -9.72
CA ILE A 17 -23.78 4.64 -10.18
C ILE A 17 -24.62 3.47 -9.66
N HIS A 18 -25.30 3.61 -8.53
CA HIS A 18 -26.11 2.54 -7.95
C HIS A 18 -27.48 2.37 -8.62
N TRP A 19 -27.98 3.36 -9.36
CA TRP A 19 -29.30 3.29 -10.00
C TRP A 19 -29.28 3.72 -11.47
N GLN A 20 -28.51 4.76 -11.85
CA GLN A 20 -28.57 5.34 -13.19
C GLN A 20 -27.98 4.39 -14.25
N TYR A 21 -26.86 3.76 -13.92
CA TYR A 21 -26.15 2.90 -14.88
C TYR A 21 -26.45 1.41 -14.70
N GLY A 22 -27.07 1.01 -13.59
CA GLY A 22 -27.58 -0.32 -13.32
C GLY A 22 -26.56 -1.48 -13.36
N ALA A 23 -25.29 -1.20 -13.60
CA ALA A 23 -24.26 -2.21 -13.79
C ALA A 23 -23.86 -2.90 -12.49
N ILE A 24 -23.79 -2.16 -11.38
CA ILE A 24 -23.25 -2.65 -10.12
C ILE A 24 -24.34 -3.15 -9.19
N SER A 25 -25.41 -2.39 -8.98
CA SER A 25 -26.35 -2.67 -7.91
C SER A 25 -27.81 -2.76 -8.33
N ARG A 26 -28.15 -2.20 -9.47
CA ARG A 26 -29.53 -2.23 -10.03
C ARG A 26 -30.60 -1.70 -9.07
N LEU A 27 -30.26 -0.68 -8.28
CA LEU A 27 -31.25 0.02 -7.48
C LEU A 27 -32.16 0.89 -8.36
N LYS A 28 -33.32 1.23 -7.83
CA LYS A 28 -34.16 2.29 -8.39
C LYS A 28 -33.72 3.64 -7.82
N LYS A 29 -33.96 4.72 -8.58
CA LYS A 29 -33.72 6.08 -8.09
C LYS A 29 -34.50 6.31 -6.79
N GLY A 30 -33.84 6.85 -5.77
CA GLY A 30 -34.45 7.09 -4.46
C GLY A 30 -34.58 5.85 -3.57
N GLU A 31 -34.25 4.65 -4.07
CA GLU A 31 -34.27 3.44 -3.26
C GLU A 31 -33.17 3.49 -2.20
N LYS A 32 -33.43 2.95 -1.01
CA LYS A 32 -32.42 2.88 0.05
C LYS A 32 -31.30 1.89 -0.32
N ILE A 33 -30.06 2.25 0.03
CA ILE A 33 -28.89 1.41 -0.25
C ILE A 33 -28.75 0.23 0.73
N ASP A 34 -29.59 0.11 1.73
CA ASP A 34 -29.51 -0.88 2.81
C ASP A 34 -29.33 -2.30 2.30
N LYS A 35 -30.08 -2.69 1.26
CA LYS A 35 -29.99 -4.01 0.66
C LYS A 35 -28.62 -4.32 0.04
N LEU A 36 -27.81 -3.31 -0.26
CA LEU A 36 -26.46 -3.48 -0.75
C LEU A 36 -25.46 -3.72 0.37
N LEU A 37 -25.82 -3.42 1.61
CA LEU A 37 -24.97 -3.59 2.78
C LEU A 37 -25.10 -4.98 3.40
N TYR A 38 -26.25 -5.62 3.24
CA TYR A 38 -26.54 -6.92 3.85
C TYR A 38 -26.32 -8.10 2.88
N GLY A 39 -26.18 -9.30 3.47
CA GLY A 39 -26.05 -10.53 2.69
C GLY A 39 -24.73 -10.68 1.93
N GLY A 40 -23.70 -9.90 2.28
CA GLY A 40 -22.37 -9.97 1.66
C GLY A 40 -22.29 -9.36 0.25
N TYR A 41 -23.29 -8.56 -0.16
CA TYR A 41 -23.24 -7.92 -1.48
C TYR A 41 -22.13 -6.87 -1.58
N SER A 42 -21.96 -6.06 -0.54
CA SER A 42 -20.83 -5.13 -0.41
C SER A 42 -20.01 -5.43 0.84
N THR A 43 -18.76 -5.01 0.84
CA THR A 43 -17.83 -5.26 1.93
C THR A 43 -17.36 -3.96 2.55
N MET A 44 -17.39 -3.88 3.87
CA MET A 44 -16.75 -2.82 4.65
C MET A 44 -15.34 -3.27 5.00
N SER A 45 -14.34 -2.54 4.54
CA SER A 45 -12.95 -2.89 4.76
C SER A 45 -12.41 -2.22 6.03
N LEU A 46 -11.80 -3.02 6.90
CA LEU A 46 -10.94 -2.54 7.97
C LEU A 46 -9.51 -2.41 7.41
N GLY A 47 -9.14 -1.20 7.01
CA GLY A 47 -7.79 -0.92 6.50
C GLY A 47 -6.79 -0.68 7.61
N TYR A 48 -5.55 -1.07 7.39
CA TYR A 48 -4.43 -0.87 8.31
C TYR A 48 -3.17 -0.41 7.57
N ILE A 49 -2.30 0.29 8.29
CA ILE A 49 -0.97 0.74 7.86
C ILE A 49 0.00 0.61 9.03
N GLY A 50 1.29 0.59 8.75
CA GLY A 50 2.32 0.74 9.78
C GLY A 50 2.53 -0.46 10.70
N ILE A 51 2.41 -1.69 10.18
CA ILE A 51 2.69 -2.90 10.97
C ILE A 51 4.15 -2.91 11.45
N TYR A 52 5.08 -2.42 10.63
CA TYR A 52 6.48 -2.23 11.03
C TYR A 52 6.58 -1.30 12.24
N GLU A 53 6.03 -0.09 12.14
CA GLU A 53 6.12 0.92 13.21
C GLU A 53 5.40 0.50 14.48
N MET A 54 4.24 -0.13 14.36
CA MET A 54 3.52 -0.71 15.49
C MET A 54 4.39 -1.76 16.21
N THR A 55 4.99 -2.67 15.46
CA THR A 55 5.84 -3.72 16.03
C THR A 55 7.08 -3.12 16.67
N LYS A 56 7.71 -2.15 16.01
CA LYS A 56 8.86 -1.43 16.54
C LYS A 56 8.55 -0.70 17.83
N ALA A 57 7.39 -0.03 17.92
CA ALA A 57 6.94 0.66 19.12
C ALA A 57 6.65 -0.28 20.29
N MET A 58 6.05 -1.44 20.02
CA MET A 58 5.59 -2.37 21.05
C MET A 58 6.64 -3.40 21.48
N LYS A 59 7.60 -3.73 20.60
CA LYS A 59 8.59 -4.78 20.80
C LYS A 59 10.04 -4.33 20.70
N GLY A 60 10.30 -3.14 20.14
CA GLY A 60 11.65 -2.64 19.93
C GLY A 60 12.37 -3.23 18.70
N VAL A 61 11.77 -4.20 18.04
CA VAL A 61 12.32 -4.93 16.87
C VAL A 61 11.48 -4.75 15.62
N SER A 62 12.02 -5.06 14.43
CA SER A 62 11.25 -5.11 13.19
C SER A 62 10.23 -6.25 13.22
N HIS A 63 9.18 -6.15 12.43
CA HIS A 63 8.26 -7.27 12.22
C HIS A 63 8.87 -8.38 11.34
N THR A 64 10.02 -8.17 10.74
CA THR A 64 10.83 -9.19 10.06
C THR A 64 11.68 -10.03 11.01
N ASP A 65 11.93 -9.54 12.24
CA ASP A 65 12.55 -10.34 13.29
C ASP A 65 11.58 -11.42 13.81
N PRO A 66 12.07 -12.61 14.23
CA PRO A 66 11.19 -13.70 14.67
C PRO A 66 10.21 -13.33 15.79
N GLU A 67 10.64 -12.54 16.80
CA GLU A 67 9.76 -12.06 17.86
C GLU A 67 8.74 -11.03 17.34
N GLY A 68 9.20 -10.11 16.51
CA GLY A 68 8.36 -9.11 15.87
C GLY A 68 7.34 -9.74 14.93
N HIS A 69 7.75 -10.72 14.15
CA HIS A 69 6.87 -11.49 13.26
C HIS A 69 5.74 -12.19 14.01
N LYS A 70 6.09 -12.90 15.07
CA LYS A 70 5.11 -13.56 15.93
C LYS A 70 4.09 -12.59 16.53
N PHE A 71 4.55 -11.41 16.94
CA PHE A 71 3.67 -10.36 17.48
C PHE A 71 2.79 -9.76 16.38
N ALA A 72 3.36 -9.37 15.27
CA ALA A 72 2.64 -8.79 14.13
C ALA A 72 1.56 -9.75 13.59
N THR A 73 1.91 -11.01 13.37
CA THR A 73 0.96 -12.05 12.93
C THR A 73 -0.17 -12.26 13.92
N LYS A 74 0.12 -12.23 15.24
CA LYS A 74 -0.92 -12.33 16.27
C LYS A 74 -1.90 -11.16 16.20
N VAL A 75 -1.41 -9.93 16.03
CA VAL A 75 -2.27 -8.74 15.89
C VAL A 75 -3.12 -8.85 14.64
N MET A 76 -2.52 -9.24 13.53
CA MET A 76 -3.22 -9.37 12.25
C MET A 76 -4.32 -10.43 12.30
N LYS A 77 -4.05 -11.59 12.88
CA LYS A 77 -5.07 -12.63 13.09
C LYS A 77 -6.21 -12.14 13.97
N HIS A 78 -5.91 -11.40 15.03
CA HIS A 78 -6.95 -10.82 15.89
C HIS A 78 -7.84 -9.81 15.11
N LEU A 79 -7.26 -8.99 14.25
CA LEU A 79 -8.03 -8.08 13.40
C LEU A 79 -8.92 -8.84 12.40
N GLN A 80 -8.39 -9.91 11.80
CA GLN A 80 -9.16 -10.76 10.90
C GLN A 80 -10.33 -11.43 11.62
N GLU A 81 -10.07 -12.07 12.76
CA GLU A 81 -11.11 -12.70 13.59
C GLU A 81 -12.19 -11.69 14.00
N THR A 82 -11.79 -10.44 14.30
CA THR A 82 -12.71 -9.38 14.64
C THR A 82 -13.61 -9.01 13.45
N THR A 83 -13.07 -8.94 12.24
CA THR A 83 -13.87 -8.67 11.04
C THR A 83 -14.86 -9.81 10.74
N GLU A 84 -14.45 -11.06 10.92
CA GLU A 84 -15.34 -12.22 10.77
C GLU A 84 -16.45 -12.22 11.84
N LYS A 85 -16.14 -11.89 13.09
CA LYS A 85 -17.14 -11.72 14.14
C LYS A 85 -18.16 -10.65 13.78
N TRP A 86 -17.74 -9.47 13.32
CA TRP A 86 -18.64 -8.41 12.90
C TRP A 86 -19.54 -8.84 11.74
N LYS A 87 -19.00 -9.57 10.78
CA LYS A 87 -19.77 -10.14 9.66
C LYS A 87 -20.89 -11.07 10.15
N GLN A 88 -20.58 -11.94 11.10
CA GLN A 88 -21.57 -12.85 11.68
C GLN A 88 -22.66 -12.10 12.48
N GLU A 89 -22.27 -11.09 13.28
CA GLU A 89 -23.17 -10.33 14.13
C GLU A 89 -24.09 -9.40 13.34
N THR A 90 -23.67 -8.90 12.19
CA THR A 90 -24.38 -7.84 11.46
C THR A 90 -24.97 -8.28 10.13
N ASN A 91 -24.62 -9.46 9.62
CA ASN A 91 -24.94 -9.89 8.26
C ASN A 91 -24.43 -8.94 7.16
N ILE A 92 -23.33 -8.23 7.45
CA ILE A 92 -22.65 -7.33 6.50
C ILE A 92 -21.28 -7.92 6.16
N GLY A 93 -20.84 -7.78 4.93
CA GLY A 93 -19.48 -8.11 4.53
C GLY A 93 -18.47 -7.23 5.25
N PHE A 94 -17.59 -7.83 6.06
CA PHE A 94 -16.40 -7.18 6.60
C PHE A 94 -15.16 -7.94 6.16
N ALA A 95 -14.07 -7.22 5.91
CA ALA A 95 -12.81 -7.83 5.57
C ALA A 95 -11.62 -6.98 6.03
N LEU A 96 -10.52 -7.62 6.37
CA LEU A 96 -9.28 -6.96 6.69
C LEU A 96 -8.55 -6.60 5.39
N TYR A 97 -8.16 -5.33 5.26
CA TYR A 97 -7.62 -4.78 4.03
C TYR A 97 -6.22 -4.20 4.23
N GLY A 98 -5.24 -4.77 3.53
CA GLY A 98 -3.89 -4.20 3.43
C GLY A 98 -3.94 -2.90 2.63
N THR A 99 -4.31 -1.81 3.29
CA THR A 99 -4.66 -0.54 2.65
C THR A 99 -3.49 0.00 1.83
N PRO A 100 -3.63 0.21 0.53
CA PRO A 100 -2.66 0.94 -0.27
C PRO A 100 -2.79 2.43 0.04
N ALA A 101 -2.13 2.86 1.12
CA ALA A 101 -2.25 4.19 1.68
C ALA A 101 -1.06 5.07 1.27
N GLU A 102 -1.29 6.05 0.44
CA GLU A 102 -0.27 7.00 0.01
C GLU A 102 -0.19 8.21 0.93
N SER A 103 -1.27 8.99 0.95
CA SER A 103 -1.32 10.22 1.76
C SER A 103 -1.45 9.94 3.26
N LEU A 104 -2.09 8.84 3.65
CA LEU A 104 -2.29 8.49 5.05
C LEU A 104 -0.99 8.12 5.76
N CYS A 105 -0.08 7.41 5.10
CA CYS A 105 1.23 7.08 5.66
C CYS A 105 2.03 8.33 6.04
N TYR A 106 2.01 9.34 5.19
CA TYR A 106 2.61 10.64 5.49
C TYR A 106 1.86 11.41 6.58
N LYS A 107 0.52 11.51 6.45
CA LYS A 107 -0.32 12.27 7.38
C LYS A 107 -0.21 11.75 8.81
N PHE A 108 -0.30 10.45 9.00
CA PHE A 108 -0.24 9.85 10.33
C PHE A 108 1.13 10.01 10.96
N ALA A 109 2.21 9.77 10.22
CA ALA A 109 3.57 9.98 10.74
C ALA A 109 3.80 11.44 11.15
N ARG A 110 3.27 12.42 10.40
CA ARG A 110 3.34 13.83 10.73
C ARG A 110 2.58 14.16 12.01
N VAL A 111 1.31 13.75 12.09
CA VAL A 111 0.46 14.02 13.26
C VAL A 111 1.01 13.37 14.52
N ASP A 112 1.50 12.13 14.41
CA ASP A 112 2.08 11.44 15.56
C ASP A 112 3.42 12.06 15.98
N LYS A 113 4.22 12.56 15.03
CA LYS A 113 5.42 13.33 15.35
C LYS A 113 5.10 14.65 16.07
N GLU A 114 4.06 15.35 15.64
CA GLU A 114 3.59 16.57 16.31
C GLU A 114 3.10 16.27 17.75
N LYS A 115 2.42 15.15 17.94
CA LYS A 115 1.80 14.76 19.21
C LYS A 115 2.75 14.09 20.19
N PHE A 116 3.63 13.22 19.72
CA PHE A 116 4.48 12.35 20.52
C PHE A 116 5.98 12.66 20.41
N GLY A 117 6.35 13.61 19.55
CA GLY A 117 7.74 13.95 19.28
C GLY A 117 8.43 13.01 18.30
N ILE A 118 9.77 13.12 18.27
CA ILE A 118 10.61 12.30 17.40
C ILE A 118 10.92 10.97 18.10
N ILE A 119 10.42 9.89 17.54
CA ILE A 119 10.69 8.52 17.97
C ILE A 119 11.46 7.82 16.85
N LYS A 120 12.66 7.33 17.19
CA LYS A 120 13.56 6.68 16.24
C LYS A 120 12.89 5.49 15.54
N ASP A 121 13.06 5.39 14.22
CA ASP A 121 12.50 4.36 13.34
C ASP A 121 10.96 4.31 13.28
N ILE A 122 10.28 5.28 13.90
CA ILE A 122 8.81 5.39 13.91
C ILE A 122 8.41 6.73 13.29
N THR A 123 8.48 7.84 14.05
CA THR A 123 8.03 9.15 13.59
C THR A 123 9.12 9.98 12.90
N ASP A 124 10.39 9.64 13.07
CA ASP A 124 11.54 10.34 12.48
C ASP A 124 11.66 10.14 10.96
N LYS A 125 11.11 9.06 10.44
CA LYS A 125 11.09 8.76 8.99
C LYS A 125 10.27 9.78 8.21
N GLY A 126 9.20 10.35 8.81
CA GLY A 126 8.26 11.24 8.15
C GLY A 126 7.23 10.53 7.27
N TYR A 127 7.19 9.21 7.32
CA TYR A 127 6.17 8.36 6.72
C TYR A 127 6.05 7.05 7.51
N TYR A 128 4.88 6.41 7.45
CA TYR A 128 4.68 5.04 7.93
C TYR A 128 4.76 4.05 6.78
N THR A 129 5.22 2.84 7.07
CA THR A 129 5.26 1.74 6.13
C THR A 129 3.84 1.37 5.71
N ASN A 130 3.65 1.09 4.43
CA ASN A 130 2.36 0.69 3.89
C ASN A 130 1.96 -0.68 4.46
N SER A 131 0.72 -0.79 4.93
CA SER A 131 0.13 -2.04 5.41
C SER A 131 1.13 -2.93 6.20
N TYR A 132 1.41 -4.12 5.68
CA TYR A 132 2.32 -5.14 6.24
C TYR A 132 3.72 -5.15 5.61
N HIS A 133 3.97 -4.28 4.64
CA HIS A 133 5.23 -4.33 3.87
C HIS A 133 6.47 -4.28 4.77
N VAL A 134 7.52 -4.94 4.31
CA VAL A 134 8.86 -4.76 4.85
C VAL A 134 9.26 -3.28 4.73
N ASP A 135 9.95 -2.74 5.74
CA ASP A 135 10.43 -1.35 5.67
C ASP A 135 11.32 -1.16 4.45
N VAL A 136 11.06 -0.12 3.66
CA VAL A 136 11.72 0.11 2.37
C VAL A 136 13.24 0.28 2.46
N ARG A 137 13.77 0.50 3.66
CA ARG A 137 15.21 0.63 3.95
C ARG A 137 15.87 -0.70 4.30
N GLU A 138 15.06 -1.74 4.55
CA GLU A 138 15.57 -3.05 4.96
C GLU A 138 16.15 -3.79 3.75
N LYS A 139 17.41 -4.22 3.88
CA LYS A 139 18.08 -5.00 2.83
C LYS A 139 17.59 -6.43 2.89
N ILE A 140 16.71 -6.77 2.00
CA ILE A 140 16.11 -8.08 1.85
C ILE A 140 16.01 -8.39 0.35
N ASP A 141 16.25 -9.64 -0.05
CA ASP A 141 16.06 -10.04 -1.45
C ASP A 141 14.56 -10.23 -1.77
N ALA A 142 14.25 -10.26 -3.07
CA ALA A 142 12.88 -10.32 -3.55
C ALA A 142 12.13 -11.57 -3.06
N PHE A 143 12.78 -12.72 -3.03
CA PHE A 143 12.13 -13.97 -2.66
C PHE A 143 11.83 -14.01 -1.16
N ALA A 144 12.80 -13.65 -0.31
CA ALA A 144 12.62 -13.57 1.13
C ALA A 144 11.55 -12.53 1.50
N LYS A 145 11.53 -11.36 0.82
CA LYS A 145 10.50 -10.35 1.01
C LYS A 145 9.10 -10.87 0.65
N LEU A 146 8.96 -11.50 -0.50
CA LEU A 146 7.68 -12.02 -0.97
C LEU A 146 7.20 -13.19 -0.09
N GLU A 147 8.10 -14.08 0.33
CA GLU A 147 7.78 -15.17 1.26
C GLU A 147 7.24 -14.61 2.58
N PHE A 148 7.95 -13.66 3.17
CA PHE A 148 7.53 -12.98 4.39
C PHE A 148 6.16 -12.31 4.23
N GLU A 149 5.94 -11.54 3.17
CA GLU A 149 4.70 -10.81 2.93
C GLU A 149 3.52 -11.73 2.57
N SER A 150 3.77 -12.92 2.05
CA SER A 150 2.74 -13.88 1.66
C SER A 150 1.83 -14.31 2.82
N GLU A 151 2.37 -14.43 4.04
CA GLU A 151 1.59 -14.77 5.22
C GLU A 151 0.57 -13.67 5.55
N PHE A 152 0.98 -12.41 5.47
CA PHE A 152 0.11 -11.28 5.73
C PHE A 152 -0.95 -11.09 4.63
N GLN A 153 -0.62 -11.42 3.38
CA GLN A 153 -1.60 -11.43 2.29
C GLN A 153 -2.74 -12.43 2.57
N LYS A 154 -2.40 -13.63 3.02
CA LYS A 154 -3.40 -14.67 3.37
C LYS A 154 -4.35 -14.23 4.49
N ILE A 155 -3.88 -13.38 5.40
CA ILE A 155 -4.69 -12.82 6.49
C ILE A 155 -5.55 -11.64 6.00
N SER A 156 -5.09 -10.89 5.00
CA SER A 156 -5.74 -9.68 4.49
C SER A 156 -6.82 -10.00 3.46
N THR A 157 -7.92 -10.59 3.90
CA THR A 157 -9.00 -11.12 3.06
C THR A 157 -9.75 -10.08 2.23
N GLY A 158 -9.65 -8.81 2.57
CA GLY A 158 -10.28 -7.69 1.85
C GLY A 158 -9.46 -7.13 0.69
N GLY A 159 -8.27 -7.66 0.49
CA GLY A 159 -7.33 -7.26 -0.55
C GLY A 159 -5.99 -6.79 -0.01
N CYS A 160 -4.99 -6.94 -0.81
CA CYS A 160 -3.60 -6.62 -0.50
C CYS A 160 -2.78 -6.54 -1.79
N ILE A 161 -1.61 -5.96 -1.70
CA ILE A 161 -0.64 -5.92 -2.80
C ILE A 161 0.77 -5.98 -2.21
N SER A 162 1.66 -6.70 -2.86
CA SER A 162 3.10 -6.61 -2.61
C SER A 162 3.80 -6.07 -3.85
N TYR A 163 4.92 -5.40 -3.67
CA TYR A 163 5.75 -4.96 -4.78
C TYR A 163 7.23 -5.10 -4.44
N ILE A 164 8.02 -5.35 -5.46
CA ILE A 164 9.47 -5.46 -5.36
C ILE A 164 10.13 -4.45 -6.31
N GLU A 165 11.19 -3.83 -5.83
CA GLU A 165 12.06 -2.96 -6.62
C GLU A 165 13.01 -3.83 -7.43
N ILE A 166 12.94 -3.76 -8.76
CA ILE A 166 13.79 -4.53 -9.66
C ILE A 166 14.50 -3.61 -10.66
N PRO A 167 15.73 -3.97 -11.09
CA PRO A 167 16.40 -3.25 -12.17
C PRO A 167 15.75 -3.55 -13.53
N ASN A 168 16.29 -2.97 -14.59
CA ASN A 168 15.91 -3.37 -15.93
C ASN A 168 16.34 -4.84 -16.19
N MET A 169 15.35 -5.72 -16.34
CA MET A 169 15.55 -7.16 -16.48
C MET A 169 15.67 -7.66 -17.93
N GLN A 170 15.74 -6.75 -18.92
CA GLN A 170 15.84 -7.15 -20.35
C GLN A 170 17.01 -8.08 -20.64
N LYS A 171 18.10 -7.99 -19.87
CA LYS A 171 19.31 -8.83 -20.02
C LYS A 171 19.33 -10.04 -19.11
N ASN A 172 18.31 -10.25 -18.29
CA ASN A 172 18.22 -11.36 -17.33
C ASN A 172 16.78 -11.86 -17.21
N ILE A 173 16.27 -12.38 -18.30
CA ILE A 173 14.87 -12.86 -18.39
C ILE A 173 14.66 -14.08 -17.49
N ASP A 174 15.67 -14.94 -17.32
CA ASP A 174 15.57 -16.13 -16.46
C ASP A 174 15.29 -15.75 -15.00
N ALA A 175 15.94 -14.69 -14.50
CA ALA A 175 15.68 -14.20 -13.15
C ALA A 175 14.28 -13.58 -13.02
N LEU A 176 13.80 -12.90 -14.06
CA LEU A 176 12.42 -12.37 -14.10
C LEU A 176 11.41 -13.52 -14.10
N GLU A 177 11.63 -14.57 -14.91
CA GLU A 177 10.78 -15.76 -14.95
C GLU A 177 10.73 -16.47 -13.60
N ALA A 178 11.89 -16.62 -12.93
CA ALA A 178 11.95 -17.21 -11.60
C ALA A 178 11.15 -16.40 -10.58
N ALA A 179 11.22 -15.06 -10.63
CA ALA A 179 10.43 -14.18 -9.76
C ALA A 179 8.94 -14.30 -10.05
N VAL A 180 8.52 -14.31 -11.33
CA VAL A 180 7.11 -14.49 -11.74
C VAL A 180 6.58 -15.84 -11.27
N LYS A 181 7.36 -16.91 -11.43
CA LYS A 181 6.99 -18.24 -10.96
C LYS A 181 6.81 -18.28 -9.44
N PHE A 182 7.72 -17.69 -8.70
CA PHE A 182 7.61 -17.61 -7.24
C PHE A 182 6.35 -16.85 -6.81
N ILE A 183 6.05 -15.73 -7.46
CA ILE A 183 4.82 -14.95 -7.22
C ILE A 183 3.59 -15.81 -7.49
N TYR A 184 3.54 -16.50 -8.62
CA TYR A 184 2.43 -17.37 -8.99
C TYR A 184 2.16 -18.46 -7.93
N ASP A 185 3.22 -19.04 -7.39
CA ASP A 185 3.12 -20.14 -6.43
C ASP A 185 2.76 -19.67 -5.00
N ASN A 186 3.10 -18.42 -4.61
CA ASN A 186 3.10 -18.00 -3.21
C ASN A 186 2.31 -16.73 -2.89
N ILE A 187 2.08 -15.86 -3.86
CA ILE A 187 1.57 -14.49 -3.67
C ILE A 187 0.23 -14.32 -4.37
N GLN A 188 -0.74 -13.70 -3.69
CA GLN A 188 -2.07 -13.45 -4.28
C GLN A 188 -2.05 -12.30 -5.29
N TYR A 189 -1.31 -11.23 -4.98
CA TYR A 189 -1.15 -10.09 -5.86
C TYR A 189 0.21 -9.41 -5.63
N ALA A 190 1.02 -9.35 -6.66
CA ALA A 190 2.29 -8.63 -6.64
C ALA A 190 2.52 -7.84 -7.91
N GLU A 191 3.35 -6.83 -7.81
CA GLU A 191 3.77 -5.98 -8.91
C GLU A 191 5.26 -5.69 -8.87
N PHE A 192 5.84 -5.52 -10.05
CA PHE A 192 7.21 -5.07 -10.23
C PHE A 192 7.27 -3.55 -10.28
N ASN A 193 8.25 -2.99 -9.59
CA ASN A 193 8.58 -1.58 -9.68
C ASN A 193 9.92 -1.43 -10.41
N THR A 194 9.83 -1.04 -11.66
CA THR A 194 11.00 -0.72 -12.49
C THR A 194 11.15 0.79 -12.58
N LYS A 195 12.40 1.26 -12.75
CA LYS A 195 12.70 2.68 -12.88
C LYS A 195 12.95 3.01 -14.34
N SER A 196 11.87 3.26 -15.06
CA SER A 196 11.86 3.61 -16.49
C SER A 196 11.37 5.01 -16.65
N ASP A 197 12.23 5.99 -16.31
CA ASP A 197 11.93 7.41 -16.39
C ASP A 197 12.56 8.03 -17.63
N TYR A 198 12.10 9.23 -18.00
CA TYR A 198 12.59 9.92 -19.17
C TYR A 198 12.76 11.43 -18.90
N CYS A 199 13.88 11.99 -19.37
CA CYS A 199 14.11 13.43 -19.36
C CYS A 199 13.94 14.00 -20.77
N HIS A 200 12.93 14.83 -20.96
CA HIS A 200 12.64 15.47 -22.24
C HIS A 200 13.62 16.59 -22.63
N GLU A 201 14.45 17.06 -21.68
CA GLU A 201 15.46 18.08 -21.96
C GLU A 201 16.69 17.50 -22.68
N CYS A 202 17.14 16.32 -22.25
CA CYS A 202 18.38 15.75 -22.78
C CYS A 202 18.24 14.35 -23.39
N GLY A 203 17.04 13.80 -23.43
CA GLY A 203 16.77 12.46 -23.96
C GLY A 203 17.25 11.31 -23.06
N PHE A 204 17.60 11.57 -21.79
CA PHE A 204 17.99 10.51 -20.87
C PHE A 204 16.84 9.55 -20.62
N ASP A 205 17.08 8.27 -20.85
CA ASP A 205 16.18 7.15 -20.57
C ASP A 205 16.81 6.30 -19.46
N GLY A 206 16.18 6.26 -18.29
CA GLY A 206 16.71 5.61 -17.11
C GLY A 206 16.10 6.17 -15.82
N GLU A 207 16.77 5.96 -14.68
CA GLU A 207 16.27 6.43 -13.39
C GLU A 207 16.52 7.93 -13.20
N ILE A 208 15.45 8.70 -13.07
CA ILE A 208 15.50 10.07 -12.53
C ILE A 208 15.64 9.96 -11.02
N ILE A 209 16.66 10.62 -10.47
CA ILE A 209 17.02 10.50 -9.06
C ILE A 209 16.31 11.53 -8.17
N ILE A 210 16.24 11.23 -6.89
CA ILE A 210 15.87 12.21 -5.86
C ILE A 210 17.17 12.66 -5.19
N ASN A 211 17.57 13.91 -5.40
CA ASN A 211 18.81 14.48 -4.90
C ASN A 211 18.85 14.64 -3.37
N LYS A 212 19.95 15.19 -2.83
CA LYS A 212 20.13 15.40 -1.38
C LYS A 212 19.07 16.33 -0.77
N ASP A 213 18.53 17.24 -1.56
CA ASP A 213 17.54 18.24 -1.14
C ASP A 213 16.09 17.71 -1.28
N ASN A 214 15.92 16.42 -1.62
CA ASN A 214 14.65 15.73 -1.89
C ASN A 214 13.91 16.28 -3.12
N GLU A 215 14.63 16.75 -4.12
CA GLU A 215 14.10 17.18 -5.40
C GLU A 215 14.41 16.14 -6.48
N TRP A 216 13.49 15.98 -7.43
CA TRP A 216 13.70 15.14 -8.60
C TRP A 216 14.68 15.82 -9.56
N GLU A 217 15.67 15.08 -10.02
CA GLU A 217 16.76 15.60 -10.82
C GLU A 217 17.22 14.58 -11.86
N CYS A 218 17.39 15.02 -13.10
CA CYS A 218 17.99 14.19 -14.14
C CYS A 218 19.47 13.97 -13.86
N PRO A 219 19.97 12.73 -13.74
CA PRO A 219 21.38 12.48 -13.44
C PRO A 219 22.31 12.85 -14.57
N ASN A 220 21.81 13.01 -15.80
CA ASN A 220 22.61 13.34 -16.99
C ASN A 220 22.79 14.85 -17.18
N CYS A 221 21.72 15.65 -17.05
CA CYS A 221 21.78 17.08 -17.34
C CYS A 221 21.45 17.99 -16.16
N GLY A 222 21.10 17.43 -15.00
CA GLY A 222 20.73 18.20 -13.82
C GLY A 222 19.36 18.90 -13.90
N ASN A 223 18.55 18.61 -14.94
CA ASN A 223 17.22 19.20 -15.07
C ASN A 223 16.33 18.84 -13.91
N LYS A 224 15.64 19.82 -13.33
CA LYS A 224 14.68 19.67 -12.21
C LYS A 224 13.28 20.16 -12.57
N ASP A 225 13.09 20.60 -13.81
CA ASP A 225 11.77 21.03 -14.29
C ASP A 225 10.85 19.83 -14.44
N HIS A 226 9.88 19.72 -13.53
CA HIS A 226 8.92 18.63 -13.49
C HIS A 226 8.09 18.49 -14.78
N SER A 227 7.91 19.57 -15.53
CA SER A 227 7.20 19.53 -16.82
C SER A 227 7.98 18.80 -17.92
N LYS A 228 9.30 18.65 -17.72
CA LYS A 228 10.24 18.00 -18.62
C LYS A 228 10.76 16.64 -18.11
N LEU A 229 10.23 16.18 -16.99
CA LEU A 229 10.58 14.89 -16.42
C LEU A 229 9.36 13.98 -16.41
N THR A 230 9.45 12.82 -17.04
CA THR A 230 8.48 11.73 -16.88
C THR A 230 9.03 10.77 -15.85
N VAL A 231 8.39 10.71 -14.68
CA VAL A 231 8.78 9.83 -13.58
C VAL A 231 7.61 8.94 -13.25
N VAL A 232 7.82 7.63 -13.31
CA VAL A 232 6.80 6.63 -13.09
C VAL A 232 7.23 5.72 -11.92
N ARG A 233 6.40 5.64 -10.87
CA ARG A 233 6.65 4.78 -9.71
C ARG A 233 5.39 4.07 -9.28
N ARG A 234 5.57 2.82 -8.92
CA ARG A 234 4.57 2.10 -8.14
C ARG A 234 4.56 2.64 -6.73
N THR A 235 3.43 3.14 -6.26
CA THR A 235 3.39 3.78 -4.95
C THR A 235 2.55 3.02 -3.95
N CYS A 236 1.39 2.53 -4.31
CA CYS A 236 0.53 1.79 -3.38
C CYS A 236 -0.46 0.95 -4.15
N GLY A 237 -1.46 1.17 -4.63
CA GLY A 237 -2.40 0.38 -5.41
C GLY A 237 -2.46 0.81 -6.88
N TYR A 238 -1.64 1.75 -7.29
CA TYR A 238 -1.62 2.26 -8.66
C TYR A 238 -0.20 2.68 -9.10
N LEU A 239 -0.02 2.74 -10.38
CA LEU A 239 1.16 3.31 -10.99
C LEU A 239 0.99 4.83 -11.01
N GLY A 240 1.77 5.53 -10.18
CA GLY A 240 1.76 6.98 -10.13
C GLY A 240 2.69 7.59 -11.16
N GLU A 241 2.21 8.61 -11.82
CA GLU A 241 3.02 9.50 -12.66
C GLU A 241 3.18 10.83 -11.95
N ASN A 242 4.34 11.45 -12.15
CA ASN A 242 4.68 12.75 -11.60
C ASN A 242 5.06 12.73 -10.12
N PHE A 243 4.60 13.67 -9.30
CA PHE A 243 5.27 14.02 -8.07
C PHE A 243 4.38 13.76 -6.86
N TRP A 244 5.00 13.35 -5.78
CA TRP A 244 4.35 12.90 -4.56
C TRP A 244 4.56 13.89 -3.41
N ASN A 245 3.81 13.73 -2.32
CA ASN A 245 4.06 14.48 -1.09
C ASN A 245 5.46 14.18 -0.53
N ALA A 246 5.97 15.08 0.35
CA ALA A 246 7.33 15.00 0.88
C ALA A 246 7.66 13.66 1.57
N GLY A 247 6.69 13.07 2.29
CA GLY A 247 6.90 11.78 2.95
C GLY A 247 7.02 10.64 1.94
N LYS A 248 6.19 10.62 0.90
CA LYS A 248 6.25 9.60 -0.16
C LYS A 248 7.51 9.77 -1.02
N THR A 249 7.91 10.99 -1.34
CA THR A 249 9.19 11.27 -2.03
C THR A 249 10.37 10.74 -1.22
N LYS A 250 10.38 10.96 0.09
CA LYS A 250 11.42 10.44 0.98
C LYS A 250 11.40 8.90 1.06
N GLU A 251 10.23 8.30 1.12
CA GLU A 251 10.07 6.84 1.10
C GLU A 251 10.62 6.25 -0.19
N ILE A 252 10.26 6.80 -1.35
CA ILE A 252 10.77 6.36 -2.67
C ILE A 252 12.29 6.47 -2.73
N LYS A 253 12.87 7.58 -2.25
CA LYS A 253 14.32 7.78 -2.19
C LYS A 253 15.05 6.70 -1.38
N GLN A 254 14.42 6.18 -0.34
CA GLN A 254 15.01 5.23 0.59
C GLN A 254 14.81 3.77 0.20
N ARG A 255 14.06 3.50 -0.86
CA ARG A 255 13.82 2.13 -1.33
C ARG A 255 15.11 1.44 -1.74
N VAL A 256 15.29 0.23 -1.24
CA VAL A 256 16.39 -0.65 -1.66
C VAL A 256 15.93 -1.54 -2.83
N MET A 257 16.91 -1.92 -3.67
CA MET A 257 16.67 -2.91 -4.72
C MET A 257 16.57 -4.30 -4.12
N HIS A 258 15.72 -5.15 -4.69
CA HIS A 258 15.45 -6.49 -4.21
C HIS A 258 16.02 -7.60 -5.13
N LEU A 259 16.29 -7.29 -6.40
CA LEU A 259 16.94 -8.19 -7.37
C LEU A 259 18.21 -7.55 -7.92
#